data_befbfc33806114378b43f61155b16e5c
#
_entry.id   befbfc33806114378b43f61155b16e5c
#
_cell.length_a   1.000
_cell.length_b   1.000
_cell.length_c   1.000
_cell.angle_alpha   90.00
_cell.angle_beta   90.00
_cell.angle_gamma   90.00
#
_symmetry.space_group_name_H-M   'P 1'
#
loop_
_entity.id
_entity.type
_entity.pdbx_description
1 polymer ?
#
loop_
_entity_poly.entity_id
_entity_poly.type
_entity_poly.pdbx_seq_one_letter_code
_entity_poly.pdbx_strand_id
1 'polypeptide(L)'
;MYLKKTPNQNGRIRLSIVDTYYDKAKKCSRQKTIESIGWMDELEKQYDDPIAHFQKRVEQLKAEKAARQAPIHFTFYDSDRLCIGDDLRKNFGYAALSQIYHELGLHTFLTNRQRHSKEQYDANTIMKMLVYSRLLFPASKKSSYDDREHFFEKTDYSLDDVYRCLSFLDKHKENLQVWLNDRIKANYGRDTSLIYYDVTNYYFETDEQTDFLRKGVSKEHRPNPIVQMGLFMDNQGIPITYEFFPGNTNDCLTYRPNFGRIKKQFDLGRVISVADKGMTTGDNIWYTINTPTHDGYVFSMSIRGAEKSIKDYVLEQEGYEWLGTEYKRKSRKSPRTIQVSSVSGKKIKKQVNEKQVVFWSEKYAKRAKAEREAALTKARDLAKNPGNYIRATSYGAAKYVKK
;
A
#
# COMPACT_ATOMS: atom_id res chain seq x y z
N MET A 1 -31.71 -13.65 7.19
CA MET A 1 -31.80 -13.35 5.76
C MET A 1 -32.85 -14.20 5.11
N TYR A 2 -33.61 -13.66 4.16
CA TYR A 2 -34.61 -14.38 3.39
C TYR A 2 -34.90 -13.68 2.07
N LEU A 3 -35.52 -14.41 1.15
CA LEU A 3 -35.92 -13.90 -0.15
C LEU A 3 -37.24 -13.14 0.00
N LYS A 4 -37.28 -11.87 -0.34
CA LYS A 4 -38.43 -10.98 -0.25
C LYS A 4 -39.02 -10.72 -1.63
N LYS A 5 -40.33 -10.93 -1.77
CA LYS A 5 -41.14 -10.57 -2.93
C LYS A 5 -41.85 -9.24 -2.64
N THR A 6 -41.64 -8.24 -3.45
CA THR A 6 -42.27 -6.92 -3.27
C THR A 6 -43.01 -6.57 -4.54
N PRO A 7 -44.37 -6.55 -4.50
CA PRO A 7 -45.18 -6.09 -5.62
C PRO A 7 -45.09 -4.56 -5.76
N ASN A 8 -45.06 -4.07 -7.01
CA ASN A 8 -45.19 -2.65 -7.30
C ASN A 8 -46.68 -2.33 -7.65
N GLN A 9 -46.97 -1.05 -7.90
CA GLN A 9 -48.32 -0.57 -8.22
C GLN A 9 -48.92 -1.20 -9.51
N ASN A 10 -48.05 -1.69 -10.41
CA ASN A 10 -48.46 -2.34 -11.66
C ASN A 10 -48.52 -3.88 -11.56
N GLY A 11 -48.51 -4.44 -10.35
CA GLY A 11 -48.57 -5.88 -10.12
C GLY A 11 -47.28 -6.67 -10.42
N ARG A 12 -46.21 -6.02 -10.92
CA ARG A 12 -44.90 -6.69 -11.11
C ARG A 12 -44.24 -6.98 -9.76
N ILE A 13 -43.65 -8.15 -9.64
CA ILE A 13 -42.98 -8.60 -8.40
C ILE A 13 -41.50 -8.40 -8.53
N ARG A 14 -40.91 -7.66 -7.60
CA ARG A 14 -39.47 -7.51 -7.46
C ARG A 14 -38.91 -8.49 -6.42
N LEU A 15 -37.86 -9.17 -6.77
CA LEU A 15 -37.14 -10.10 -5.90
C LEU A 15 -35.95 -9.43 -5.26
N SER A 16 -35.75 -9.60 -3.96
CA SER A 16 -34.58 -9.09 -3.22
C SER A 16 -34.24 -9.99 -2.04
N ILE A 17 -32.96 -10.05 -1.68
CA ILE A 17 -32.50 -10.70 -0.45
C ILE A 17 -32.43 -9.63 0.63
N VAL A 18 -33.13 -9.87 1.75
CA VAL A 18 -33.17 -8.94 2.88
C VAL A 18 -32.70 -9.62 4.16
N ASP A 19 -32.08 -8.86 5.03
CA ASP A 19 -31.74 -9.27 6.38
C ASP A 19 -32.53 -8.43 7.39
N THR A 20 -32.89 -9.03 8.50
CA THR A 20 -33.59 -8.37 9.59
C THR A 20 -32.62 -8.13 10.73
N TYR A 21 -32.58 -6.92 11.25
CA TYR A 21 -31.79 -6.54 12.41
C TYR A 21 -32.60 -5.70 13.38
N TYR A 22 -32.22 -5.75 14.66
CA TYR A 22 -32.86 -4.94 15.68
C TYR A 22 -32.13 -3.59 15.81
N ASP A 23 -32.85 -2.50 15.54
CA ASP A 23 -32.35 -1.13 15.70
C ASP A 23 -32.53 -0.71 17.18
N LYS A 24 -31.44 -0.72 17.94
CA LYS A 24 -31.44 -0.38 19.36
C LYS A 24 -31.88 1.07 19.63
N ALA A 25 -31.58 2.01 18.72
CA ALA A 25 -31.93 3.42 18.88
C ALA A 25 -33.46 3.63 18.69
N LYS A 26 -34.07 2.91 17.77
CA LYS A 26 -35.50 2.99 17.46
C LYS A 26 -36.34 1.91 18.11
N LYS A 27 -35.71 1.01 18.88
CA LYS A 27 -36.37 -0.12 19.59
C LYS A 27 -37.29 -0.93 18.71
N CYS A 28 -36.95 -1.14 17.45
CA CYS A 28 -37.80 -1.91 16.50
C CYS A 28 -36.94 -2.77 15.56
N SER A 29 -37.55 -3.84 15.04
CA SER A 29 -36.91 -4.65 13.98
C SER A 29 -37.01 -3.93 12.64
N ARG A 30 -35.89 -3.87 11.94
CA ARG A 30 -35.76 -3.27 10.62
C ARG A 30 -35.23 -4.26 9.61
N GLN A 31 -35.57 -4.00 8.35
CA GLN A 31 -35.07 -4.76 7.21
C GLN A 31 -34.00 -3.97 6.46
N LYS A 32 -32.92 -4.64 6.11
CA LYS A 32 -31.86 -4.11 5.24
C LYS A 32 -31.79 -4.97 3.99
N THR A 33 -31.90 -4.37 2.81
CA THR A 33 -31.68 -5.09 1.55
C THR A 33 -30.19 -5.36 1.43
N ILE A 34 -29.85 -6.64 1.28
CA ILE A 34 -28.48 -7.12 1.06
C ILE A 34 -28.18 -7.16 -0.42
N GLU A 35 -29.12 -7.69 -1.22
CA GLU A 35 -28.97 -7.83 -2.66
C GLU A 35 -30.31 -7.57 -3.34
N SER A 36 -30.31 -6.73 -4.39
CA SER A 36 -31.47 -6.48 -5.22
C SER A 36 -31.34 -7.29 -6.49
N ILE A 37 -32.17 -8.33 -6.64
CA ILE A 37 -32.03 -9.33 -7.70
C ILE A 37 -32.60 -8.82 -9.02
N GLY A 38 -33.89 -8.43 -9.03
CA GLY A 38 -34.55 -7.97 -10.26
C GLY A 38 -36.03 -8.22 -10.26
N TRP A 39 -36.63 -8.09 -11.45
CA TRP A 39 -38.06 -8.33 -11.66
C TRP A 39 -38.32 -9.80 -12.01
N MET A 40 -39.36 -10.39 -11.42
CA MET A 40 -39.67 -11.81 -11.56
C MET A 40 -39.91 -12.23 -13.03
N ASP A 41 -40.62 -11.41 -13.78
CA ASP A 41 -40.88 -11.62 -15.20
C ASP A 41 -39.64 -11.60 -16.11
N GLU A 42 -38.58 -10.93 -15.67
CA GLU A 42 -37.29 -10.92 -16.33
C GLU A 42 -36.43 -12.13 -15.91
N LEU A 43 -36.53 -12.53 -14.65
CA LEU A 43 -35.80 -13.66 -14.09
C LEU A 43 -36.34 -15.01 -14.58
N GLU A 44 -37.63 -15.13 -14.79
CA GLU A 44 -38.26 -16.33 -15.39
C GLU A 44 -37.82 -16.61 -16.83
N LYS A 45 -37.27 -15.60 -17.53
CA LYS A 45 -36.64 -15.79 -18.84
C LYS A 45 -35.20 -16.33 -18.79
N GLN A 46 -34.57 -16.22 -17.61
CA GLN A 46 -33.16 -16.56 -17.43
C GLN A 46 -32.99 -17.85 -16.61
N TYR A 47 -33.95 -18.19 -15.75
CA TYR A 47 -33.89 -19.33 -14.85
C TYR A 47 -35.20 -20.12 -14.90
N ASP A 48 -35.14 -21.43 -14.97
CA ASP A 48 -36.31 -22.32 -14.94
C ASP A 48 -37.11 -22.16 -13.62
N ASP A 49 -36.42 -21.99 -12.49
CA ASP A 49 -37.02 -21.66 -11.20
C ASP A 49 -36.15 -20.60 -10.50
N PRO A 50 -36.45 -19.30 -10.71
CA PRO A 50 -35.71 -18.21 -10.06
C PRO A 50 -35.79 -18.27 -8.53
N ILE A 51 -36.88 -18.73 -7.96
CA ILE A 51 -37.10 -18.77 -6.51
C ILE A 51 -36.12 -19.80 -5.90
N ALA A 52 -36.12 -21.03 -6.43
CA ALA A 52 -35.21 -22.09 -5.96
C ALA A 52 -33.75 -21.70 -6.16
N HIS A 53 -33.41 -21.04 -7.28
CA HIS A 53 -32.07 -20.58 -7.55
C HIS A 53 -31.59 -19.57 -6.49
N PHE A 54 -32.38 -18.54 -6.22
CA PHE A 54 -32.00 -17.51 -5.24
C PHE A 54 -32.19 -17.93 -3.79
N GLN A 55 -32.98 -18.95 -3.49
CA GLN A 55 -33.00 -19.58 -2.17
C GLN A 55 -31.66 -20.24 -1.84
N LYS A 56 -31.03 -20.94 -2.78
CA LYS A 56 -29.67 -21.47 -2.61
C LYS A 56 -28.66 -20.35 -2.31
N ARG A 57 -28.80 -19.22 -3.00
CA ARG A 57 -27.97 -18.04 -2.74
C ARG A 57 -28.19 -17.47 -1.33
N VAL A 58 -29.43 -17.43 -0.84
CA VAL A 58 -29.75 -17.03 0.55
C VAL A 58 -29.09 -17.98 1.55
N GLU A 59 -29.10 -19.28 1.30
CA GLU A 59 -28.44 -20.28 2.18
C GLU A 59 -26.94 -20.11 2.20
N GLN A 60 -26.30 -19.85 1.06
CA GLN A 60 -24.88 -19.52 0.98
C GLN A 60 -24.55 -18.27 1.82
N LEU A 61 -25.32 -17.19 1.66
CA LEU A 61 -25.11 -15.96 2.43
C LEU A 61 -25.35 -16.15 3.94
N LYS A 62 -26.29 -17.02 4.33
CA LYS A 62 -26.49 -17.42 5.74
C LYS A 62 -25.28 -18.18 6.27
N ALA A 63 -24.76 -19.15 5.51
CA ALA A 63 -23.59 -19.93 5.89
C ALA A 63 -22.33 -19.02 6.00
N GLU A 64 -22.13 -18.11 5.06
CA GLU A 64 -21.05 -17.11 5.13
C GLU A 64 -21.19 -16.22 6.37
N LYS A 65 -22.42 -15.75 6.67
CA LYS A 65 -22.68 -14.96 7.88
C LYS A 65 -22.43 -15.74 9.15
N ALA A 66 -22.86 -17.00 9.20
CA ALA A 66 -22.63 -17.90 10.35
C ALA A 66 -21.15 -18.19 10.53
N ALA A 67 -20.40 -18.41 9.45
CA ALA A 67 -18.95 -18.59 9.50
C ALA A 67 -18.21 -17.37 10.04
N ARG A 68 -18.68 -16.16 9.69
CA ARG A 68 -18.15 -14.90 10.24
C ARG A 68 -18.48 -14.68 11.71
N GLN A 69 -19.53 -15.32 12.22
CA GLN A 69 -19.98 -15.23 13.62
C GLN A 69 -19.61 -16.47 14.42
N ALA A 70 -18.80 -17.38 13.86
CA ALA A 70 -18.34 -18.56 14.57
C ALA A 70 -17.63 -18.15 15.87
N PRO A 71 -17.98 -18.75 17.02
CA PRO A 71 -17.32 -18.42 18.28
C PRO A 71 -15.86 -18.83 18.23
N ILE A 72 -15.01 -18.03 18.85
CA ILE A 72 -13.62 -18.39 19.08
C ILE A 72 -13.59 -19.31 20.29
N HIS A 73 -13.10 -20.54 20.12
CA HIS A 73 -12.97 -21.51 21.19
C HIS A 73 -11.55 -21.46 21.75
N PHE A 74 -11.45 -21.35 23.06
CA PHE A 74 -10.21 -21.50 23.82
C PHE A 74 -10.30 -22.78 24.65
N THR A 75 -9.23 -23.57 24.66
CA THR A 75 -9.13 -24.76 25.48
C THR A 75 -8.20 -24.47 26.64
N PHE A 76 -8.68 -24.68 27.86
CA PHE A 76 -7.90 -24.67 29.10
C PHE A 76 -7.88 -26.08 29.65
N TYR A 77 -6.75 -26.50 30.14
CA TYR A 77 -6.63 -27.75 30.82
C TYR A 77 -6.59 -27.53 32.34
N ASP A 78 -7.25 -28.36 33.12
CA ASP A 78 -7.22 -28.30 34.59
C ASP A 78 -5.84 -28.64 35.16
N SER A 79 -4.97 -29.24 34.34
CA SER A 79 -3.54 -29.44 34.64
C SER A 79 -2.69 -28.16 34.51
N ASP A 80 -3.21 -27.09 33.89
CA ASP A 80 -2.49 -25.83 33.73
C ASP A 80 -2.35 -25.17 35.11
N ARG A 81 -1.12 -25.13 35.62
CA ARG A 81 -0.81 -24.55 36.93
C ARG A 81 -0.23 -23.16 36.78
N LEU A 82 -0.68 -22.25 37.63
CA LEU A 82 -0.08 -20.94 37.77
C LEU A 82 1.20 -21.03 38.57
N CYS A 83 2.34 -20.71 37.99
CA CYS A 83 3.61 -20.62 38.70
C CYS A 83 3.94 -19.17 39.06
N ILE A 84 4.65 -18.94 40.15
CA ILE A 84 5.13 -17.61 40.53
C ILE A 84 6.12 -17.13 39.48
N GLY A 85 5.82 -16.01 38.84
CA GLY A 85 6.65 -15.41 37.78
C GLY A 85 6.13 -15.65 36.35
N ASP A 86 5.08 -16.46 36.16
CA ASP A 86 4.47 -16.65 34.85
C ASP A 86 3.73 -15.37 34.41
N ASP A 87 4.03 -14.88 33.24
CA ASP A 87 3.22 -13.84 32.61
C ASP A 87 2.07 -14.48 31.84
N LEU A 88 0.94 -14.63 32.51
CA LEU A 88 -0.26 -15.26 31.99
C LEU A 88 -1.16 -14.30 31.20
N ARG A 89 -0.72 -13.07 31.00
CA ARG A 89 -1.49 -12.10 30.22
C ARG A 89 -1.56 -12.53 28.77
N LYS A 90 -2.76 -12.66 28.26
CA LYS A 90 -3.02 -12.96 26.86
C LYS A 90 -3.58 -11.73 26.15
N ASN A 91 -3.11 -11.48 24.94
CA ASN A 91 -3.63 -10.41 24.10
C ASN A 91 -4.76 -10.94 23.23
N PHE A 92 -5.99 -10.54 23.53
CA PHE A 92 -7.16 -10.93 22.76
C PHE A 92 -7.35 -10.08 21.48
N GLY A 93 -6.68 -8.95 21.36
CA GLY A 93 -6.81 -8.02 20.22
C GLY A 93 -6.44 -8.65 18.87
N TYR A 94 -5.65 -9.73 18.87
CA TYR A 94 -5.30 -10.42 17.63
C TYR A 94 -6.47 -11.17 16.99
N ALA A 95 -7.59 -11.36 17.70
CA ALA A 95 -8.75 -12.06 17.14
C ALA A 95 -9.29 -11.39 15.87
N ALA A 96 -9.32 -10.04 15.85
CA ALA A 96 -9.70 -9.30 14.66
C ALA A 96 -8.68 -9.47 13.51
N LEU A 97 -7.39 -9.49 13.84
CA LEU A 97 -6.31 -9.75 12.86
C LEU A 97 -6.38 -11.17 12.33
N SER A 98 -6.69 -12.13 13.20
CA SER A 98 -6.86 -13.54 12.83
C SER A 98 -7.99 -13.73 11.83
N GLN A 99 -9.11 -13.00 11.99
CA GLN A 99 -10.18 -13.05 11.01
C GLN A 99 -9.69 -12.62 9.62
N ILE A 100 -9.03 -11.46 9.51
CA ILE A 100 -8.49 -10.97 8.24
C ILE A 100 -7.44 -11.94 7.68
N TYR A 101 -6.57 -12.47 8.51
CA TYR A 101 -5.56 -13.46 8.13
C TYR A 101 -6.19 -14.69 7.46
N HIS A 102 -7.30 -15.19 8.01
CA HIS A 102 -8.05 -16.31 7.47
C HIS A 102 -8.86 -15.94 6.22
N GLU A 103 -9.48 -14.75 6.16
CA GLU A 103 -10.16 -14.24 4.97
C GLU A 103 -9.21 -14.11 3.77
N LEU A 104 -7.96 -13.69 4.01
CA LEU A 104 -6.91 -13.66 3.00
C LEU A 104 -6.36 -15.06 2.64
N GLY A 105 -6.77 -16.09 3.37
CA GLY A 105 -6.39 -17.48 3.11
C GLY A 105 -4.89 -17.76 3.31
N LEU A 106 -4.21 -16.97 4.15
CA LEU A 106 -2.77 -17.12 4.42
C LEU A 106 -2.43 -18.50 4.99
N HIS A 107 -3.27 -19.02 5.89
CA HIS A 107 -3.14 -20.35 6.44
C HIS A 107 -3.15 -21.44 5.35
N THR A 108 -4.06 -21.33 4.38
CA THR A 108 -4.17 -22.28 3.27
C THR A 108 -2.94 -22.20 2.36
N PHE A 109 -2.50 -20.98 2.04
CA PHE A 109 -1.31 -20.77 1.22
C PHE A 109 -0.08 -21.43 1.86
N LEU A 110 0.20 -21.11 3.12
CA LEU A 110 1.40 -21.60 3.82
C LEU A 110 1.37 -23.12 4.00
N THR A 111 0.23 -23.69 4.45
CA THR A 111 0.07 -25.14 4.59
C THR A 111 0.30 -25.86 3.26
N ASN A 112 -0.24 -25.36 2.15
CA ASN A 112 -0.04 -25.97 0.84
C ASN A 112 1.42 -25.91 0.37
N ARG A 113 2.12 -24.80 0.63
CA ARG A 113 3.53 -24.66 0.26
C ARG A 113 4.43 -25.54 1.14
N GLN A 114 4.10 -25.68 2.41
CA GLN A 114 4.88 -26.48 3.35
C GLN A 114 4.76 -27.99 3.09
N ARG A 115 3.63 -28.49 2.57
CA ARG A 115 3.44 -29.92 2.25
C ARG A 115 4.55 -30.53 1.39
N HIS A 116 5.21 -29.72 0.58
CA HIS A 116 6.29 -30.13 -0.31
C HIS A 116 7.68 -29.71 0.19
N SER A 117 7.76 -29.27 1.44
CA SER A 117 9.00 -28.84 2.07
C SER A 117 9.48 -29.91 3.07
N LYS A 118 10.77 -29.87 3.40
CA LYS A 118 11.37 -30.73 4.44
C LYS A 118 11.27 -30.10 5.83
N GLU A 119 10.72 -28.91 5.95
CA GLU A 119 10.60 -28.18 7.20
C GLU A 119 9.55 -28.83 8.11
N GLN A 120 9.92 -29.05 9.36
CA GLN A 120 9.06 -29.73 10.33
C GLN A 120 8.26 -28.77 11.22
N TYR A 121 8.71 -27.50 11.34
CA TYR A 121 7.97 -26.48 12.07
C TYR A 121 6.71 -26.05 11.30
N ASP A 122 5.71 -25.54 11.99
CA ASP A 122 4.51 -24.98 11.36
C ASP A 122 4.76 -23.53 10.92
N ALA A 123 5.00 -23.32 9.61
CA ALA A 123 5.22 -22.00 9.02
C ALA A 123 4.01 -21.07 9.19
N ASN A 124 2.79 -21.61 9.22
CA ASN A 124 1.59 -20.83 9.42
C ASN A 124 1.53 -20.22 10.83
N THR A 125 1.85 -21.01 11.85
CA THR A 125 1.86 -20.54 13.24
C THR A 125 2.95 -19.49 13.47
N ILE A 126 4.15 -19.71 12.90
CA ILE A 126 5.23 -18.72 12.96
C ILE A 126 4.84 -17.41 12.23
N MET A 127 4.22 -17.52 11.05
CA MET A 127 3.77 -16.33 10.31
C MET A 127 2.71 -15.54 11.09
N LYS A 128 1.75 -16.21 11.73
CA LYS A 128 0.78 -15.59 12.63
C LYS A 128 1.47 -14.79 13.73
N MET A 129 2.40 -15.41 14.45
CA MET A 129 3.18 -14.76 15.50
C MET A 129 3.89 -13.51 14.96
N LEU A 130 4.60 -13.62 13.83
CA LEU A 130 5.32 -12.50 13.22
C LEU A 130 4.39 -11.35 12.83
N VAL A 131 3.22 -11.65 12.24
CA VAL A 131 2.26 -10.65 11.81
C VAL A 131 1.56 -9.98 13.00
N TYR A 132 1.08 -10.77 13.95
CA TYR A 132 0.34 -10.25 15.10
C TYR A 132 1.24 -9.42 16.01
N SER A 133 2.45 -9.91 16.31
CA SER A 133 3.43 -9.14 17.08
C SER A 133 3.79 -7.85 16.39
N ARG A 134 4.00 -7.87 15.06
CA ARG A 134 4.36 -6.66 14.31
C ARG A 134 3.30 -5.58 14.36
N LEU A 135 2.03 -5.96 14.40
CA LEU A 135 0.91 -5.03 14.41
C LEU A 135 0.53 -4.55 15.82
N LEU A 136 0.62 -5.42 16.82
CA LEU A 136 0.15 -5.13 18.18
C LEU A 136 1.25 -4.57 19.08
N PHE A 137 2.46 -5.10 19.00
CA PHE A 137 3.64 -4.63 19.76
C PHE A 137 4.93 -4.83 18.97
N PRO A 138 5.23 -3.88 18.06
CA PRO A 138 6.38 -4.00 17.18
C PRO A 138 7.69 -4.12 17.96
N ALA A 139 8.41 -5.23 17.75
CA ALA A 139 9.67 -5.50 18.40
C ALA A 139 10.63 -6.26 17.47
N SER A 140 11.80 -6.64 17.97
CA SER A 140 12.70 -7.55 17.27
C SER A 140 12.06 -8.94 17.14
N LYS A 141 12.52 -9.74 16.18
CA LYS A 141 12.00 -11.11 16.00
C LYS A 141 12.27 -12.00 17.21
N LYS A 142 13.41 -11.78 17.89
CA LYS A 142 13.73 -12.46 19.13
C LYS A 142 12.74 -12.08 20.24
N SER A 143 12.50 -10.78 20.47
CA SER A 143 11.53 -10.33 21.47
C SER A 143 10.12 -10.81 21.13
N SER A 144 9.70 -10.76 19.85
CA SER A 144 8.40 -11.32 19.44
C SER A 144 8.29 -12.84 19.71
N TYR A 145 9.40 -13.56 19.58
CA TYR A 145 9.46 -14.99 19.95
C TYR A 145 9.37 -15.19 21.46
N ASP A 146 10.08 -14.38 22.24
CA ASP A 146 10.05 -14.46 23.71
C ASP A 146 8.63 -14.20 24.24
N ASP A 147 7.90 -13.27 23.60
CA ASP A 147 6.52 -12.90 23.94
C ASP A 147 5.44 -13.74 23.23
N ARG A 148 5.80 -14.83 22.51
CA ARG A 148 4.87 -15.61 21.69
C ARG A 148 3.69 -16.20 22.45
N GLU A 149 3.87 -16.45 23.74
CA GLU A 149 2.84 -17.02 24.61
C GLU A 149 1.73 -16.01 24.98
N HIS A 150 1.91 -14.72 24.68
CA HIS A 150 0.86 -13.73 24.82
C HIS A 150 -0.32 -13.94 23.85
N PHE A 151 -0.19 -14.82 22.86
CA PHE A 151 -1.27 -15.24 21.97
C PHE A 151 -1.84 -16.61 22.39
N PHE A 152 -3.08 -16.88 21.99
CA PHE A 152 -3.71 -18.22 22.15
C PHE A 152 -3.39 -19.11 20.94
N GLU A 153 -2.18 -19.04 20.42
CA GLU A 153 -1.71 -19.86 19.31
C GLU A 153 -0.71 -20.91 19.82
N LYS A 154 -0.47 -21.93 19.02
CA LYS A 154 0.55 -22.92 19.33
C LYS A 154 1.94 -22.31 19.33
N THR A 155 2.81 -22.73 20.22
CA THR A 155 4.15 -22.16 20.43
C THR A 155 5.28 -23.21 20.36
N ASP A 156 4.99 -24.41 19.85
CA ASP A 156 5.89 -25.55 19.73
C ASP A 156 6.86 -25.40 18.54
N TYR A 157 7.62 -24.34 18.56
CA TYR A 157 8.71 -24.04 17.62
C TYR A 157 9.82 -23.27 18.35
N SER A 158 11.04 -23.44 17.87
CA SER A 158 12.21 -22.76 18.41
C SER A 158 12.46 -21.39 17.75
N LEU A 159 13.34 -20.58 18.34
CA LEU A 159 13.80 -19.33 17.71
C LEU A 159 14.52 -19.60 16.38
N ASP A 160 15.26 -20.70 16.28
CA ASP A 160 15.92 -21.10 15.04
C ASP A 160 14.89 -21.42 13.94
N ASP A 161 13.76 -22.07 14.30
CA ASP A 161 12.66 -22.29 13.38
C ASP A 161 12.07 -20.98 12.84
N VAL A 162 11.98 -19.95 13.68
CA VAL A 162 11.54 -18.62 13.24
C VAL A 162 12.48 -18.07 12.17
N TYR A 163 13.79 -18.15 12.36
CA TYR A 163 14.75 -17.67 11.35
C TYR A 163 14.75 -18.52 10.08
N ARG A 164 14.64 -19.85 10.20
CA ARG A 164 14.48 -20.73 9.02
C ARG A 164 13.19 -20.44 8.27
N CYS A 165 12.12 -20.15 8.99
CA CYS A 165 10.84 -19.77 8.39
C CYS A 165 10.95 -18.49 7.56
N LEU A 166 11.78 -17.51 7.95
CA LEU A 166 12.01 -16.32 7.11
C LEU A 166 12.58 -16.67 5.73
N SER A 167 13.51 -17.63 5.68
CA SER A 167 14.07 -18.12 4.40
C SER A 167 13.01 -18.84 3.57
N PHE A 168 12.15 -19.63 4.21
CA PHE A 168 11.00 -20.26 3.55
C PHE A 168 10.03 -19.21 2.99
N LEU A 169 9.71 -18.16 3.73
CA LEU A 169 8.82 -17.08 3.31
C LEU A 169 9.42 -16.29 2.14
N ASP A 170 10.73 -16.00 2.19
CA ASP A 170 11.42 -15.30 1.09
C ASP A 170 11.38 -16.11 -0.21
N LYS A 171 11.60 -17.42 -0.13
CA LYS A 171 11.48 -18.33 -1.29
C LYS A 171 10.08 -18.26 -1.95
N HIS A 172 9.05 -18.00 -1.19
CA HIS A 172 7.67 -18.00 -1.65
C HIS A 172 7.05 -16.59 -1.77
N LYS A 173 7.85 -15.52 -1.56
CA LYS A 173 7.35 -14.13 -1.49
C LYS A 173 6.56 -13.70 -2.72
N GLU A 174 7.01 -14.05 -3.92
CA GLU A 174 6.33 -13.67 -5.16
C GLU A 174 4.97 -14.36 -5.29
N ASN A 175 4.93 -15.65 -5.02
CA ASN A 175 3.69 -16.42 -5.03
C ASN A 175 2.71 -15.93 -3.96
N LEU A 176 3.22 -15.51 -2.79
CA LEU A 176 2.40 -14.94 -1.71
C LEU A 176 1.80 -13.59 -2.14
N GLN A 177 2.55 -12.75 -2.81
CA GLN A 177 2.04 -11.46 -3.33
C GLN A 177 0.92 -11.68 -4.35
N VAL A 178 1.08 -12.63 -5.28
CA VAL A 178 0.01 -12.99 -6.24
C VAL A 178 -1.21 -13.53 -5.50
N TRP A 179 -1.02 -14.45 -4.58
CA TRP A 179 -2.10 -14.99 -3.76
C TRP A 179 -2.88 -13.91 -3.03
N LEU A 180 -2.19 -12.99 -2.36
CA LEU A 180 -2.81 -11.89 -1.65
C LEU A 180 -3.57 -10.96 -2.58
N ASN A 181 -2.99 -10.64 -3.75
CA ASN A 181 -3.67 -9.84 -4.77
C ASN A 181 -4.99 -10.47 -5.20
N ASP A 182 -4.99 -11.76 -5.50
CA ASP A 182 -6.19 -12.49 -5.93
C ASP A 182 -7.25 -12.56 -4.83
N ARG A 183 -6.83 -12.76 -3.57
CA ARG A 183 -7.74 -12.78 -2.42
C ARG A 183 -8.34 -11.39 -2.13
N ILE A 184 -7.53 -10.33 -2.20
CA ILE A 184 -8.02 -8.96 -2.02
C ILE A 184 -8.99 -8.61 -3.15
N LYS A 185 -8.67 -8.96 -4.40
CA LYS A 185 -9.55 -8.75 -5.55
C LYS A 185 -10.89 -9.48 -5.37
N ALA A 186 -10.86 -10.74 -4.95
CA ALA A 186 -12.06 -11.57 -4.79
C ALA A 186 -12.93 -11.13 -3.59
N ASN A 187 -12.32 -10.80 -2.44
CA ASN A 187 -13.05 -10.55 -1.21
C ASN A 187 -13.51 -9.10 -1.05
N TYR A 188 -12.73 -8.14 -1.56
CA TYR A 188 -12.93 -6.69 -1.29
C TYR A 188 -13.09 -5.87 -2.57
N GLY A 189 -12.84 -6.45 -3.73
CA GLY A 189 -12.68 -5.71 -4.97
C GLY A 189 -11.37 -4.92 -4.99
N ARG A 190 -10.64 -4.95 -6.10
CA ARG A 190 -9.41 -4.18 -6.24
C ARG A 190 -9.50 -3.34 -7.51
N ASP A 191 -9.34 -2.04 -7.35
CA ASP A 191 -9.24 -1.12 -8.48
C ASP A 191 -7.78 -0.69 -8.67
N THR A 192 -7.20 -1.13 -9.78
CA THR A 192 -5.83 -0.81 -10.19
C THR A 192 -5.77 0.18 -11.36
N SER A 193 -6.88 0.83 -11.71
CA SER A 193 -6.91 1.88 -12.72
C SER A 193 -5.97 3.05 -12.37
N LEU A 194 -5.80 3.30 -11.07
CA LEU A 194 -4.84 4.23 -10.51
C LEU A 194 -3.93 3.48 -9.53
N ILE A 195 -2.62 3.58 -9.69
CA ILE A 195 -1.64 2.97 -8.79
C ILE A 195 -0.65 4.01 -8.29
N TYR A 196 -0.27 3.88 -7.03
CA TYR A 196 0.74 4.74 -6.40
C TYR A 196 2.06 3.99 -6.31
N TYR A 197 3.15 4.69 -6.57
CA TYR A 197 4.50 4.18 -6.38
C TYR A 197 5.32 5.12 -5.51
N ASP A 198 5.92 4.58 -4.46
CA ASP A 198 6.90 5.29 -3.63
C ASP A 198 8.05 4.37 -3.24
N VAL A 199 9.18 4.98 -2.90
CA VAL A 199 10.37 4.30 -2.38
C VAL A 199 10.58 4.73 -0.95
N THR A 200 10.75 3.75 -0.06
CA THR A 200 11.11 3.99 1.35
C THR A 200 12.43 3.32 1.68
N ASN A 201 13.09 3.79 2.75
CA ASN A 201 14.37 3.30 3.20
C ASN A 201 14.22 2.59 4.54
N TYR A 202 14.89 1.45 4.68
CA TYR A 202 15.12 0.81 5.96
C TYR A 202 16.58 0.91 6.31
N TYR A 203 16.93 1.46 7.47
CA TYR A 203 18.30 1.50 7.98
C TYR A 203 18.55 0.32 8.91
N PHE A 204 19.81 -0.03 9.04
CA PHE A 204 20.26 -1.09 9.93
C PHE A 204 21.34 -0.52 10.85
N GLU A 205 21.28 -0.86 12.13
CA GLU A 205 22.24 -0.42 13.15
C GLU A 205 23.54 -1.23 13.05
N THR A 206 24.17 -1.15 11.91
CA THR A 206 25.48 -1.76 11.63
C THR A 206 26.27 -0.83 10.71
N ASP A 207 27.60 -0.92 10.76
CA ASP A 207 28.49 -0.26 9.81
C ASP A 207 28.90 -1.18 8.65
N GLU A 208 28.62 -2.47 8.76
CA GLU A 208 28.92 -3.45 7.72
C GLU A 208 28.03 -3.27 6.52
N GLN A 209 28.63 -3.36 5.34
CA GLN A 209 27.90 -3.30 4.07
C GLN A 209 27.95 -4.68 3.40
N THR A 210 26.84 -5.03 2.76
CA THR A 210 26.71 -6.20 1.88
C THR A 210 26.36 -5.75 0.47
N ASP A 211 26.13 -6.66 -0.46
CA ASP A 211 25.69 -6.28 -1.81
C ASP A 211 24.34 -5.53 -1.82
N PHE A 212 23.51 -5.78 -0.82
CA PHE A 212 22.18 -5.16 -0.67
C PHE A 212 22.18 -4.01 0.32
N LEU A 213 22.85 -4.20 1.45
CA LEU A 213 22.94 -3.23 2.53
C LEU A 213 24.05 -2.24 2.21
N ARG A 214 23.70 -1.07 1.67
CA ARG A 214 24.64 -0.05 1.20
C ARG A 214 24.38 1.30 1.83
N LYS A 215 25.44 2.09 2.03
CA LYS A 215 25.32 3.51 2.38
C LYS A 215 24.77 4.27 1.18
N GLY A 216 23.68 5.01 1.39
CA GLY A 216 22.99 5.77 0.35
C GLY A 216 22.32 7.01 0.90
N VAL A 217 21.44 7.63 0.12
CA VAL A 217 20.69 8.82 0.53
C VAL A 217 19.57 8.39 1.49
N SER A 218 19.84 8.47 2.80
CA SER A 218 18.83 8.20 3.82
C SER A 218 17.83 9.36 3.94
N LYS A 219 16.54 9.06 3.91
CA LYS A 219 15.46 10.04 4.17
C LYS A 219 15.54 10.62 5.60
N GLU A 220 16.11 9.86 6.53
CA GLU A 220 16.32 10.27 7.93
C GLU A 220 17.69 10.89 8.19
N HIS A 221 18.52 11.06 7.15
CA HIS A 221 19.88 11.59 7.24
C HIS A 221 20.81 10.80 8.18
N ARG A 222 20.60 9.49 8.32
CA ARG A 222 21.45 8.61 9.12
C ARG A 222 22.66 8.14 8.32
N PRO A 223 23.83 7.96 8.98
CA PRO A 223 25.04 7.48 8.32
C PRO A 223 25.04 5.95 8.07
N ASN A 224 24.08 5.24 8.65
CA ASN A 224 24.00 3.79 8.60
C ASN A 224 23.67 3.28 7.19
N PRO A 225 24.11 2.05 6.84
CA PRO A 225 23.66 1.40 5.62
C PRO A 225 22.16 1.20 5.59
N ILE A 226 21.59 1.32 4.40
CA ILE A 226 20.14 1.21 4.15
C ILE A 226 19.83 0.17 3.07
N VAL A 227 18.59 -0.27 3.05
CA VAL A 227 17.95 -1.00 1.95
C VAL A 227 16.76 -0.17 1.49
N GLN A 228 16.57 -0.08 0.20
CA GLN A 228 15.41 0.61 -0.37
C GLN A 228 14.30 -0.38 -0.70
N MET A 229 13.07 0.00 -0.46
CA MET A 229 11.87 -0.75 -0.86
C MET A 229 10.99 0.12 -1.75
N GLY A 230 10.79 -0.31 -2.99
CA GLY A 230 9.80 0.23 -3.88
C GLY A 230 8.47 -0.47 -3.66
N LEU A 231 7.41 0.29 -3.39
CA LEU A 231 6.07 -0.22 -3.07
C LEU A 231 5.05 0.30 -4.08
N PHE A 232 4.27 -0.61 -4.67
CA PHE A 232 3.07 -0.27 -5.42
C PHE A 232 1.82 -0.50 -4.57
N MET A 233 0.91 0.47 -4.62
CA MET A 233 -0.40 0.43 -3.96
C MET A 233 -1.51 0.70 -4.99
N ASP A 234 -2.70 0.18 -4.75
CA ASP A 234 -3.90 0.48 -5.55
C ASP A 234 -4.50 1.85 -5.20
N ASN A 235 -5.64 2.19 -5.81
CA ASN A 235 -6.30 3.48 -5.59
C ASN A 235 -6.82 3.69 -4.16
N GLN A 236 -6.95 2.63 -3.37
CA GLN A 236 -7.35 2.66 -1.97
C GLN A 236 -6.15 2.68 -1.01
N GLY A 237 -4.92 2.64 -1.55
CA GLY A 237 -3.70 2.59 -0.76
C GLY A 237 -3.35 1.19 -0.23
N ILE A 238 -4.01 0.13 -0.76
CA ILE A 238 -3.68 -1.24 -0.36
C ILE A 238 -2.49 -1.73 -1.19
N PRO A 239 -1.45 -2.30 -0.56
CA PRO A 239 -0.28 -2.83 -1.26
C PRO A 239 -0.64 -3.85 -2.35
N ILE A 240 -0.03 -3.69 -3.52
CA ILE A 240 -0.09 -4.67 -4.62
C ILE A 240 1.15 -5.56 -4.54
N THR A 241 2.32 -4.92 -4.56
CA THR A 241 3.61 -5.59 -4.56
C THR A 241 4.70 -4.65 -4.07
N TYR A 242 5.79 -5.24 -3.62
CA TYR A 242 7.02 -4.53 -3.25
C TYR A 242 8.26 -5.21 -3.85
N GLU A 243 9.33 -4.46 -3.96
CA GLU A 243 10.66 -4.97 -4.33
C GLU A 243 11.73 -4.24 -3.54
N PHE A 244 12.78 -4.98 -3.17
CA PHE A 244 13.94 -4.42 -2.50
C PHE A 244 15.07 -4.11 -3.47
N PHE A 245 15.79 -3.02 -3.19
CA PHE A 245 16.94 -2.56 -3.95
C PHE A 245 18.10 -2.24 -3.02
N PRO A 246 19.37 -2.35 -3.52
CA PRO A 246 20.51 -1.89 -2.77
C PRO A 246 20.36 -0.43 -2.32
N GLY A 247 20.84 -0.12 -1.12
CA GLY A 247 20.63 1.19 -0.49
C GLY A 247 21.21 2.38 -1.24
N ASN A 248 22.18 2.16 -2.13
CA ASN A 248 22.76 3.18 -2.99
C ASN A 248 22.09 3.30 -4.37
N THR A 249 20.99 2.59 -4.60
CA THR A 249 20.23 2.70 -5.85
C THR A 249 19.54 4.06 -5.93
N ASN A 250 19.61 4.72 -7.09
CA ASN A 250 18.84 5.93 -7.30
C ASN A 250 17.35 5.58 -7.48
N ASP A 251 16.46 6.27 -6.74
CA ASP A 251 15.03 6.02 -6.72
C ASP A 251 14.41 5.91 -8.13
N CYS A 252 14.83 6.77 -9.06
CA CYS A 252 14.29 6.73 -10.43
C CYS A 252 14.59 5.43 -11.19
N LEU A 253 15.60 4.67 -10.78
CA LEU A 253 15.97 3.41 -11.41
C LEU A 253 15.13 2.24 -10.90
N THR A 254 14.47 2.38 -9.76
CA THR A 254 13.65 1.32 -9.14
C THR A 254 12.29 1.17 -9.81
N TYR A 255 11.79 2.24 -10.44
CA TYR A 255 10.44 2.29 -11.01
C TYR A 255 10.22 1.29 -12.16
N ARG A 256 11.04 1.37 -13.21
CA ARG A 256 10.83 0.58 -14.43
C ARG A 256 10.87 -0.93 -14.23
N PRO A 257 11.88 -1.50 -13.52
CA PRO A 257 11.92 -2.93 -13.26
C PRO A 257 10.67 -3.39 -12.49
N ASN A 258 10.27 -2.62 -11.49
CA ASN A 258 9.14 -2.95 -10.64
C ASN A 258 7.80 -2.80 -11.42
N PHE A 259 7.63 -1.71 -12.18
CA PHE A 259 6.45 -1.49 -13.02
C PHE A 259 6.29 -2.58 -14.09
N GLY A 260 7.38 -2.96 -14.77
CA GLY A 260 7.37 -4.05 -15.76
C GLY A 260 6.99 -5.40 -15.13
N ARG A 261 7.44 -5.66 -13.90
CA ARG A 261 7.11 -6.87 -13.17
C ARG A 261 5.62 -6.93 -12.82
N ILE A 262 5.03 -5.86 -12.27
CA ILE A 262 3.62 -5.86 -11.88
C ILE A 262 2.69 -6.04 -13.08
N LYS A 263 3.03 -5.46 -14.21
CA LYS A 263 2.25 -5.61 -15.44
C LYS A 263 2.21 -7.06 -15.93
N LYS A 264 3.31 -7.80 -15.77
CA LYS A 264 3.38 -9.22 -16.16
C LYS A 264 2.73 -10.14 -15.13
N GLN A 265 2.95 -9.85 -13.83
CA GLN A 265 2.61 -10.78 -12.76
C GLN A 265 1.14 -10.69 -12.34
N PHE A 266 0.52 -9.51 -12.46
CA PHE A 266 -0.84 -9.28 -11.94
C PHE A 266 -1.89 -9.03 -13.03
N ASP A 267 -1.53 -9.22 -14.29
CA ASP A 267 -2.43 -9.01 -15.45
C ASP A 267 -3.22 -7.69 -15.36
N LEU A 268 -2.50 -6.62 -15.08
CA LEU A 268 -3.09 -5.29 -14.96
C LEU A 268 -3.40 -4.75 -16.37
N GLY A 269 -4.66 -4.36 -16.60
CA GLY A 269 -5.06 -3.60 -17.76
C GLY A 269 -4.34 -2.26 -17.85
N ARG A 270 -4.95 -1.28 -18.50
CA ARG A 270 -4.42 0.09 -18.51
C ARG A 270 -4.43 0.68 -17.11
N VAL A 271 -3.30 1.24 -16.68
CA VAL A 271 -3.13 1.88 -15.36
C VAL A 271 -2.65 3.33 -15.50
N ILE A 272 -2.94 4.16 -14.51
CA ILE A 272 -2.33 5.47 -14.33
C ILE A 272 -1.42 5.37 -13.10
N SER A 273 -0.11 5.54 -13.30
CA SER A 273 0.87 5.49 -12.22
C SER A 273 1.09 6.86 -11.62
N VAL A 274 0.94 6.98 -10.31
CA VAL A 274 1.21 8.21 -9.55
C VAL A 274 2.50 8.02 -8.77
N ALA A 275 3.45 8.95 -8.94
CA ALA A 275 4.70 8.91 -8.22
C ALA A 275 5.26 10.31 -7.92
N ASP A 276 6.21 10.38 -6.99
CA ASP A 276 6.83 11.62 -6.58
C ASP A 276 7.84 12.15 -7.64
N LYS A 277 8.41 13.32 -7.37
CA LYS A 277 9.38 14.00 -8.27
C LYS A 277 10.65 13.18 -8.54
N GLY A 278 11.03 12.26 -7.65
CA GLY A 278 12.19 11.40 -7.82
C GLY A 278 12.05 10.49 -9.05
N MET A 279 10.82 10.15 -9.40
CA MET A 279 10.50 9.26 -10.54
C MET A 279 10.38 9.99 -11.88
N THR A 280 10.37 11.34 -11.89
CA THR A 280 10.12 12.15 -13.09
C THR A 280 11.35 12.22 -14.00
N THR A 281 11.68 11.11 -14.62
CA THR A 281 12.73 11.04 -15.65
C THR A 281 12.11 10.78 -17.02
N GLY A 282 12.77 11.23 -18.08
CA GLY A 282 12.32 10.96 -19.43
C GLY A 282 12.22 9.47 -19.72
N ASP A 283 13.13 8.68 -19.19
CA ASP A 283 13.15 7.22 -19.36
C ASP A 283 11.91 6.56 -18.71
N ASN A 284 11.52 7.00 -17.50
CA ASN A 284 10.35 6.46 -16.81
C ASN A 284 9.05 6.85 -17.50
N ILE A 285 8.93 8.12 -17.90
CA ILE A 285 7.76 8.62 -18.63
C ILE A 285 7.61 7.87 -19.94
N TRP A 286 8.69 7.80 -20.74
CA TRP A 286 8.67 7.13 -22.04
C TRP A 286 8.32 5.65 -21.91
N TYR A 287 8.88 4.98 -20.91
CA TYR A 287 8.56 3.59 -20.63
C TYR A 287 7.06 3.39 -20.32
N THR A 288 6.51 4.24 -19.45
CA THR A 288 5.10 4.11 -19.01
C THR A 288 4.13 4.29 -20.16
N ILE A 289 4.28 5.32 -21.00
CA ILE A 289 3.34 5.59 -22.09
C ILE A 289 3.45 4.62 -23.29
N ASN A 290 4.58 3.93 -23.41
CA ASN A 290 4.84 2.98 -24.48
C ASN A 290 4.65 1.50 -24.07
N THR A 291 3.98 1.23 -22.95
CA THR A 291 3.51 -0.11 -22.64
C THR A 291 2.46 -0.58 -23.65
N PRO A 292 2.26 -1.88 -23.82
CA PRO A 292 1.20 -2.40 -24.72
C PRO A 292 -0.20 -1.88 -24.38
N THR A 293 -0.44 -1.51 -23.11
CA THR A 293 -1.72 -0.98 -22.62
C THR A 293 -1.80 0.55 -22.66
N HIS A 294 -0.78 1.23 -23.18
CA HIS A 294 -0.70 2.69 -23.22
C HIS A 294 -1.02 3.33 -21.87
N ASP A 295 -0.22 2.98 -20.87
CA ASP A 295 -0.40 3.42 -19.48
C ASP A 295 -0.22 4.95 -19.34
N GLY A 296 -0.88 5.51 -18.34
CA GLY A 296 -0.75 6.92 -18.01
C GLY A 296 0.17 7.16 -16.82
N TYR A 297 0.53 8.42 -16.59
CA TYR A 297 1.31 8.82 -15.42
C TYR A 297 0.85 10.16 -14.85
N VAL A 298 1.02 10.30 -13.54
CA VAL A 298 0.90 11.56 -12.79
C VAL A 298 2.16 11.66 -11.92
N PHE A 299 3.19 12.32 -12.44
CA PHE A 299 4.45 12.48 -11.73
C PHE A 299 4.62 13.93 -11.31
N SER A 300 4.99 14.15 -10.05
CA SER A 300 5.26 15.50 -9.56
C SER A 300 6.58 16.03 -10.10
N MET A 301 6.66 17.33 -10.35
CA MET A 301 7.83 17.99 -10.90
C MET A 301 8.34 19.10 -9.98
N SER A 302 9.66 19.20 -9.85
CA SER A 302 10.29 20.31 -9.17
C SER A 302 10.35 21.53 -10.09
N ILE A 303 9.71 22.63 -9.69
CA ILE A 303 9.71 23.90 -10.44
C ILE A 303 11.13 24.50 -10.52
N ARG A 304 11.97 24.31 -9.49
CA ARG A 304 13.32 24.87 -9.46
C ARG A 304 14.21 24.36 -10.61
N GLY A 305 14.07 23.07 -10.95
CA GLY A 305 14.79 22.44 -12.06
C GLY A 305 14.07 22.43 -13.40
N ALA A 306 12.83 22.98 -13.46
CA ALA A 306 12.02 22.97 -14.67
C ALA A 306 12.60 23.91 -15.75
N GLU A 307 12.21 23.67 -16.99
CA GLU A 307 12.47 24.53 -18.13
C GLU A 307 11.83 25.93 -17.95
N LYS A 308 12.37 26.94 -18.64
CA LYS A 308 11.87 28.32 -18.53
C LYS A 308 10.37 28.42 -18.83
N SER A 309 9.90 27.78 -19.89
CA SER A 309 8.49 27.79 -20.31
C SER A 309 7.52 27.27 -19.23
N ILE A 310 7.97 26.30 -18.43
CA ILE A 310 7.19 25.76 -17.30
C ILE A 310 7.25 26.74 -16.13
N LYS A 311 8.43 27.31 -15.83
CA LYS A 311 8.57 28.31 -14.76
C LYS A 311 7.72 29.54 -15.04
N ASP A 312 7.78 30.07 -16.25
CA ASP A 312 7.02 31.22 -16.66
C ASP A 312 5.51 30.95 -16.50
N TYR A 313 5.04 29.81 -16.99
CA TYR A 313 3.65 29.38 -16.81
C TYR A 313 3.23 29.25 -15.34
N VAL A 314 4.08 28.67 -14.50
CA VAL A 314 3.78 28.50 -13.06
C VAL A 314 3.73 29.83 -12.32
N LEU A 315 4.62 30.76 -12.66
CA LEU A 315 4.75 32.06 -11.96
C LEU A 315 3.73 33.10 -12.44
N GLU A 316 3.22 32.97 -13.67
CA GLU A 316 2.15 33.82 -14.20
C GLU A 316 0.89 33.67 -13.33
N GLN A 317 0.33 34.77 -12.88
CA GLN A 317 -0.83 34.78 -11.97
C GLN A 317 -2.17 34.54 -12.70
N GLU A 318 -2.22 34.80 -13.98
CA GLU A 318 -3.40 34.59 -14.80
C GLU A 318 -3.75 33.10 -14.95
N GLY A 319 -5.04 32.79 -15.04
CA GLY A 319 -5.55 31.44 -15.25
C GLY A 319 -5.63 30.56 -14.00
N TYR A 320 -5.28 31.06 -12.81
CA TYR A 320 -5.51 30.33 -11.56
C TYR A 320 -6.96 30.43 -11.11
N GLU A 321 -7.54 29.26 -10.85
CA GLU A 321 -8.87 29.10 -10.24
C GLU A 321 -8.72 28.75 -8.76
N TRP A 322 -9.45 29.44 -7.88
CA TRP A 322 -9.48 29.14 -6.46
C TRP A 322 -10.37 27.94 -6.18
N LEU A 323 -9.87 27.05 -5.35
CA LEU A 323 -10.58 25.91 -4.78
C LEU A 323 -10.74 26.16 -3.27
N GLY A 324 -11.85 26.79 -2.90
CA GLY A 324 -12.00 27.33 -1.55
C GLY A 324 -11.09 28.55 -1.33
N THR A 325 -10.66 28.77 -0.08
CA THR A 325 -9.85 29.93 0.34
C THR A 325 -8.34 29.65 0.38
N GLU A 326 -7.95 28.37 0.43
CA GLU A 326 -6.57 27.97 0.73
C GLU A 326 -5.79 27.44 -0.46
N TYR A 327 -6.49 27.06 -1.53
CA TYR A 327 -5.89 26.41 -2.70
C TYR A 327 -6.26 27.12 -3.99
N LYS A 328 -5.31 27.20 -4.89
CA LYS A 328 -5.58 27.57 -6.28
C LYS A 328 -4.86 26.65 -7.24
N ARG A 329 -5.45 26.43 -8.39
CA ARG A 329 -4.88 25.58 -9.43
C ARG A 329 -5.01 26.20 -10.79
N LYS A 330 -4.15 25.80 -11.72
CA LYS A 330 -4.37 25.97 -13.16
C LYS A 330 -3.83 24.77 -13.92
N SER A 331 -4.30 24.58 -15.14
CA SER A 331 -3.82 23.49 -15.98
C SER A 331 -3.77 23.91 -17.45
N ARG A 332 -2.84 23.28 -18.17
CA ARG A 332 -2.76 23.38 -19.63
C ARG A 332 -2.41 22.05 -20.25
N LYS A 333 -2.77 21.85 -21.53
CA LYS A 333 -2.20 20.81 -22.38
C LYS A 333 -1.00 21.43 -23.09
N SER A 334 0.16 20.82 -22.96
CA SER A 334 1.38 21.33 -23.57
C SER A 334 2.30 20.17 -23.95
N PRO A 335 2.84 20.18 -25.17
CA PRO A 335 3.89 19.22 -25.52
C PRO A 335 5.16 19.54 -24.71
N ARG A 336 5.83 18.49 -24.24
CA ARG A 336 7.13 18.60 -23.58
C ARG A 336 8.15 17.72 -24.27
N THR A 337 9.36 18.23 -24.44
CA THR A 337 10.50 17.45 -24.92
C THR A 337 11.19 16.79 -23.74
N ILE A 338 11.26 15.46 -23.75
CA ILE A 338 11.98 14.66 -22.76
C ILE A 338 13.24 14.03 -23.36
N GLN A 339 14.23 13.77 -22.53
CA GLN A 339 15.44 13.04 -22.92
C GLN A 339 15.31 11.58 -22.48
N VAL A 340 15.46 10.68 -23.44
CA VAL A 340 15.31 9.22 -23.23
C VAL A 340 16.61 8.54 -23.63
N SER A 341 17.05 7.58 -22.85
CA SER A 341 18.23 6.76 -23.18
C SER A 341 17.91 5.79 -24.30
N SER A 342 18.67 5.80 -25.37
CA SER A 342 18.64 4.78 -26.41
C SER A 342 19.27 3.46 -25.92
N VAL A 343 19.11 2.39 -26.68
CA VAL A 343 19.78 1.11 -26.41
C VAL A 343 21.29 1.25 -26.35
N SER A 344 21.88 2.16 -27.15
CA SER A 344 23.31 2.47 -27.14
C SER A 344 23.75 3.42 -26.02
N GLY A 345 22.86 3.78 -25.09
CA GLY A 345 23.12 4.70 -23.99
C GLY A 345 23.09 6.20 -24.38
N LYS A 346 22.97 6.55 -25.66
CA LYS A 346 22.87 7.94 -26.09
C LYS A 346 21.52 8.53 -25.71
N LYS A 347 21.51 9.80 -25.29
CA LYS A 347 20.27 10.55 -24.99
C LYS A 347 19.65 11.04 -26.31
N ILE A 348 18.40 10.68 -26.53
CA ILE A 348 17.57 11.11 -27.67
C ILE A 348 16.40 11.94 -27.15
N LYS A 349 16.02 12.96 -27.91
CA LYS A 349 14.87 13.81 -27.60
C LYS A 349 13.59 13.15 -28.11
N LYS A 350 12.58 13.07 -27.24
CA LYS A 350 11.24 12.60 -27.57
C LYS A 350 10.23 13.66 -27.12
N GLN A 351 9.19 13.84 -27.93
CA GLN A 351 8.10 14.74 -27.58
C GLN A 351 6.95 13.93 -26.97
N VAL A 352 6.38 14.43 -25.87
CA VAL A 352 5.23 13.84 -25.19
C VAL A 352 4.17 14.92 -24.99
N ASN A 353 2.90 14.54 -25.19
CA ASN A 353 1.77 15.42 -24.91
C ASN A 353 1.34 15.25 -23.47
N GLU A 354 1.46 16.29 -22.66
CA GLU A 354 1.14 16.29 -21.25
C GLU A 354 0.00 17.24 -20.92
N LYS A 355 -0.79 16.87 -19.91
CA LYS A 355 -1.58 17.83 -19.14
C LYS A 355 -0.74 18.27 -17.94
N GLN A 356 -0.30 19.52 -17.95
CA GLN A 356 0.43 20.13 -16.84
C GLN A 356 -0.57 20.74 -15.87
N VAL A 357 -0.54 20.32 -14.61
CA VAL A 357 -1.41 20.81 -13.53
C VAL A 357 -0.55 21.45 -12.45
N VAL A 358 -0.86 22.68 -12.11
CA VAL A 358 -0.14 23.47 -11.11
C VAL A 358 -1.07 23.72 -9.93
N PHE A 359 -0.56 23.43 -8.73
CA PHE A 359 -1.24 23.73 -7.48
C PHE A 359 -0.44 24.71 -6.66
N TRP A 360 -1.12 25.66 -6.05
CA TRP A 360 -0.59 26.49 -5.00
C TRP A 360 -1.44 26.29 -3.73
N SER A 361 -0.78 26.27 -2.58
CA SER A 361 -1.44 26.14 -1.29
C SER A 361 -0.86 27.16 -0.32
N GLU A 362 -1.71 27.86 0.39
CA GLU A 362 -1.31 28.85 1.39
C GLU A 362 -0.46 28.22 2.50
N LYS A 363 -0.83 27.04 2.97
CA LYS A 363 -0.08 26.28 3.98
C LYS A 363 1.36 26.04 3.54
N TYR A 364 1.55 25.53 2.31
CA TYR A 364 2.89 25.30 1.78
C TYR A 364 3.65 26.58 1.50
N ALA A 365 2.98 27.65 1.08
CA ALA A 365 3.60 28.96 0.87
C ALA A 365 4.12 29.55 2.20
N LYS A 366 3.35 29.48 3.28
CA LYS A 366 3.76 29.90 4.63
C LYS A 366 4.95 29.08 5.12
N ARG A 367 4.92 27.76 4.96
CA ARG A 367 6.03 26.88 5.33
C ARG A 367 7.30 27.21 4.54
N ALA A 368 7.21 27.32 3.23
CA ALA A 368 8.34 27.66 2.36
C ALA A 368 8.92 29.06 2.66
N LYS A 369 8.07 30.02 3.08
CA LYS A 369 8.51 31.32 3.54
C LYS A 369 9.31 31.22 4.81
N ALA A 370 8.81 30.51 5.83
CA ALA A 370 9.51 30.29 7.11
C ALA A 370 10.86 29.57 6.91
N GLU A 371 10.91 28.51 6.10
CA GLU A 371 12.14 27.80 5.77
C GLU A 371 13.18 28.72 5.08
N ARG A 372 12.71 29.57 4.14
CA ARG A 372 13.58 30.53 3.46
C ARG A 372 14.11 31.62 4.41
N GLU A 373 13.28 32.15 5.28
CA GLU A 373 13.67 33.16 6.27
C GLU A 373 14.70 32.59 7.25
N ALA A 374 14.49 31.36 7.74
CA ALA A 374 15.47 30.66 8.58
C ALA A 374 16.81 30.43 7.85
N ALA A 375 16.76 30.04 6.58
CA ALA A 375 17.96 29.87 5.76
C ALA A 375 18.69 31.19 5.50
N LEU A 376 17.96 32.29 5.29
CA LEU A 376 18.55 33.63 5.11
C LEU A 376 19.19 34.16 6.40
N THR A 377 18.58 33.90 7.56
CA THR A 377 19.18 34.25 8.86
C THR A 377 20.49 33.53 9.07
N LYS A 378 20.53 32.21 8.87
CA LYS A 378 21.79 31.44 8.91
C LYS A 378 22.83 31.93 7.89
N ALA A 379 22.40 32.31 6.68
CA ALA A 379 23.29 32.85 5.66
C ALA A 379 23.91 34.19 6.07
N ARG A 380 23.13 35.09 6.69
CA ARG A 380 23.63 36.36 7.24
C ARG A 380 24.65 36.14 8.35
N ASP A 381 24.41 35.17 9.25
CA ASP A 381 25.36 34.83 10.31
C ASP A 381 26.66 34.25 9.75
N LEU A 382 26.58 33.39 8.73
CA LEU A 382 27.75 32.87 8.01
C LEU A 382 28.53 33.97 7.27
N ALA A 383 27.84 34.97 6.70
CA ALA A 383 28.46 36.09 6.03
C ALA A 383 29.19 37.00 7.02
N LYS A 384 28.67 37.16 8.24
CA LYS A 384 29.36 37.92 9.33
C LYS A 384 30.56 37.18 9.89
N ASN A 385 30.50 35.84 9.93
CA ASN A 385 31.56 35.00 10.51
C ASN A 385 32.06 33.96 9.49
N PRO A 386 32.88 34.35 8.51
CA PRO A 386 33.30 33.46 7.42
C PRO A 386 34.04 32.19 7.85
N GLY A 387 34.72 32.21 9.02
CA GLY A 387 35.36 31.04 9.60
C GLY A 387 34.39 29.89 9.96
N ASN A 388 33.11 30.19 10.18
CA ASN A 388 32.09 29.19 10.45
C ASN A 388 31.60 28.52 9.15
N TYR A 389 31.89 29.07 7.99
CA TYR A 389 31.46 28.56 6.69
C TYR A 389 32.05 27.16 6.38
N ILE A 390 33.31 26.94 6.79
CA ILE A 390 34.00 25.67 6.57
C ILE A 390 33.36 24.52 7.36
N ARG A 391 32.68 24.84 8.47
CA ARG A 391 31.96 23.88 9.33
C ARG A 391 30.49 23.73 8.95
N ALA A 392 29.96 24.58 8.09
CA ALA A 392 28.55 24.57 7.70
C ALA A 392 28.32 23.57 6.55
N THR A 393 27.92 22.37 6.89
CA THR A 393 27.50 21.33 5.94
C THR A 393 26.11 21.55 5.37
N SER A 394 25.45 22.68 5.66
CA SER A 394 24.05 22.89 5.27
C SER A 394 23.94 23.35 3.81
N TYR A 395 23.45 22.49 2.97
CA TYR A 395 23.01 22.78 1.58
C TYR A 395 22.04 23.96 1.47
N GLY A 396 21.31 24.30 2.54
CA GLY A 396 20.30 25.34 2.57
C GLY A 396 20.84 26.77 2.62
N ALA A 397 21.70 27.07 3.60
CA ALA A 397 22.19 28.42 3.86
C ALA A 397 23.36 28.83 2.94
N ALA A 398 24.25 27.89 2.62
CA ALA A 398 25.45 28.15 1.80
C ALA A 398 25.14 28.72 0.40
N LYS A 399 24.02 28.37 -0.21
CA LYS A 399 23.61 28.87 -1.54
C LYS A 399 23.26 30.35 -1.57
N TYR A 400 23.00 30.97 -0.42
CA TYR A 400 22.70 32.40 -0.32
C TYR A 400 23.92 33.24 0.02
N VAL A 401 25.08 32.62 0.25
CA VAL A 401 26.37 33.30 0.52
C VAL A 401 27.25 33.12 -0.69
N LYS A 402 27.65 34.22 -1.36
CA LYS A 402 28.67 34.21 -2.38
C LYS A 402 30.06 34.24 -1.65
N LYS A 403 30.94 33.34 -2.04
CA LYS A 403 32.37 33.42 -1.66
C LYS A 403 33.01 34.64 -2.28
#